data_75e63e7d81f44da2d2c07de6767ed7f8
#
_entry.id   75e63e7d81f44da2d2c07de6767ed7f8
#
_cell.length_a   1.000
_cell.length_b   1.000
_cell.length_c   1.000
_cell.angle_alpha   90.00
_cell.angle_beta   90.00
_cell.angle_gamma   90.00
#
_symmetry.space_group_name_H-M   'P 1'
#
loop_
_entity.id
_entity.type
_entity.pdbx_description
1 polymer ?
#
loop_
_entity_poly.entity_id
_entity_poly.type
_entity_poly.pdbx_seq_one_letter_code
_entity_poly.pdbx_strand_id
1 'polypeptide(L)'
;FIIGIFSSLSMFWYIDIGIYINFLILILLIFLILRFEFKNIFLIITSIFLGWFLIYGLFTSEEMDAFWQNSFLIISTLEYIHGLIYPTPFLSQDARSTRALLIFLFTGLMIIFAVRDLNKKNLIFLISIIFLYLASIVFFRYGLSRSDSSHIRIAQGFVYIPFFSLILYSTLKSKIISNFFDNLKIIKIFIGSLLILLFAISFVEKRYESKNILNILKFKN
;
A
#
# COMPACT_ATOMS: atom_id res chain seq x y z
N PHE A 1 10.43 -16.66 -11.96
CA PHE A 1 10.17 -18.00 -11.43
C PHE A 1 9.82 -17.94 -9.94
N ILE A 2 10.68 -17.42 -9.08
CA ILE A 2 10.46 -17.31 -7.61
C ILE A 2 9.15 -16.61 -7.26
N ILE A 3 8.79 -15.56 -7.98
CA ILE A 3 7.54 -14.79 -7.75
C ILE A 3 6.30 -15.67 -7.89
N GLY A 4 6.27 -16.57 -8.89
CA GLY A 4 5.12 -17.44 -9.10
C GLY A 4 5.00 -18.51 -8.01
N ILE A 5 6.10 -19.13 -7.59
CA ILE A 5 6.10 -20.08 -6.47
C ILE A 5 5.64 -19.36 -5.19
N PHE A 6 6.13 -18.15 -4.95
CA PHE A 6 5.74 -17.37 -3.77
C PHE A 6 4.25 -17.00 -3.77
N SER A 7 3.66 -16.83 -4.95
CA SER A 7 2.21 -16.66 -5.14
C SER A 7 1.40 -17.79 -4.52
N SER A 8 1.70 -19.02 -4.89
CA SER A 8 0.98 -20.21 -4.39
C SER A 8 1.25 -20.45 -2.90
N LEU A 9 2.51 -20.35 -2.48
CA LEU A 9 2.88 -20.51 -1.06
C LEU A 9 2.21 -19.48 -0.17
N SER A 10 2.12 -18.23 -0.60
CA SER A 10 1.46 -17.18 0.18
C SER A 10 -0.03 -17.43 0.36
N MET A 11 -0.72 -17.92 -0.68
CA MET A 11 -2.14 -18.32 -0.60
C MET A 11 -2.35 -19.46 0.38
N PHE A 12 -1.46 -20.46 0.34
CA PHE A 12 -1.56 -21.63 1.20
C PHE A 12 -1.20 -21.33 2.65
N TRP A 13 -0.19 -20.47 2.88
CA TRP A 13 0.27 -20.14 4.22
C TRP A 13 -0.70 -19.21 4.97
N TYR A 14 -1.20 -18.18 4.30
CA TYR A 14 -2.12 -17.19 4.88
C TYR A 14 -2.97 -16.55 3.79
N ILE A 15 -4.20 -17.02 3.65
CA ILE A 15 -5.05 -16.72 2.50
C ILE A 15 -5.29 -15.23 2.28
N ASP A 16 -5.46 -14.44 3.34
CA ASP A 16 -5.67 -12.99 3.24
C ASP A 16 -4.49 -12.29 2.61
N ILE A 17 -3.26 -12.59 3.10
CA ILE A 17 -2.02 -12.04 2.54
C ILE A 17 -1.81 -12.58 1.14
N GLY A 18 -2.10 -13.86 0.92
CA GLY A 18 -2.00 -14.51 -0.38
C GLY A 18 -2.85 -13.83 -1.44
N ILE A 19 -4.09 -13.47 -1.13
CA ILE A 19 -4.97 -12.70 -2.05
C ILE A 19 -4.32 -11.38 -2.45
N TYR A 20 -3.76 -10.63 -1.50
CA TYR A 20 -3.11 -9.36 -1.78
C TYR A 20 -1.83 -9.52 -2.62
N ILE A 21 -1.01 -10.51 -2.33
CA ILE A 21 0.20 -10.81 -3.13
C ILE A 21 -0.20 -11.20 -4.56
N ASN A 22 -1.23 -12.03 -4.71
CA ASN A 22 -1.70 -12.43 -6.04
C ASN A 22 -2.30 -11.26 -6.82
N PHE A 23 -2.99 -10.34 -6.16
CA PHE A 23 -3.44 -9.10 -6.79
C PHE A 23 -2.27 -8.25 -7.31
N LEU A 24 -1.18 -8.14 -6.55
CA LEU A 24 0.02 -7.44 -7.00
C LEU A 24 0.71 -8.16 -8.16
N ILE A 25 0.72 -9.50 -8.15
CA ILE A 25 1.25 -10.28 -9.28
C ILE A 25 0.38 -10.09 -10.52
N LEU A 26 -0.93 -9.99 -10.39
CA LEU A 26 -1.83 -9.66 -11.50
C LEU A 26 -1.49 -8.30 -12.12
N ILE A 27 -1.27 -7.27 -11.29
CA ILE A 27 -0.83 -5.95 -11.77
C ILE A 27 0.52 -6.05 -12.51
N LEU A 28 1.46 -6.82 -11.97
CA LEU A 28 2.75 -7.08 -12.62
C LEU A 28 2.58 -7.78 -13.97
N LEU A 29 1.71 -8.80 -14.05
CA LEU A 29 1.41 -9.49 -15.30
C LEU A 29 0.81 -8.56 -16.35
N ILE A 30 -0.16 -7.71 -15.96
CA ILE A 30 -0.73 -6.69 -16.85
C ILE A 30 0.39 -5.77 -17.38
N PHE A 31 1.29 -5.33 -16.50
CA PHE A 31 2.42 -4.49 -16.91
C PHE A 31 3.35 -5.20 -17.89
N LEU A 32 3.68 -6.49 -17.68
CA LEU A 32 4.50 -7.27 -18.58
C LEU A 32 3.81 -7.51 -19.94
N ILE A 33 2.48 -7.66 -19.96
CA ILE A 33 1.68 -7.73 -21.19
C ILE A 33 1.84 -6.44 -22.00
N LEU A 34 1.69 -5.28 -21.36
CA LEU A 34 1.84 -3.99 -22.00
C LEU A 34 3.25 -3.73 -22.53
N ARG A 35 4.26 -4.43 -22.00
CA ARG A 35 5.64 -4.40 -22.47
C ARG A 35 5.99 -5.49 -23.48
N PHE A 36 5.04 -6.35 -23.84
CA PHE A 36 5.24 -7.52 -24.72
C PHE A 36 6.33 -8.48 -24.19
N GLU A 37 6.50 -8.57 -22.88
CA GLU A 37 7.49 -9.44 -22.24
C GLU A 37 6.93 -10.85 -21.99
N PHE A 38 6.46 -11.53 -23.05
CA PHE A 38 5.77 -12.83 -22.99
C PHE A 38 6.57 -13.94 -22.31
N LYS A 39 7.91 -13.93 -22.45
CA LYS A 39 8.78 -14.90 -21.79
C LYS A 39 8.66 -14.82 -20.26
N ASN A 40 8.65 -13.60 -19.72
CA ASN A 40 8.54 -13.38 -18.28
C ASN A 40 7.14 -13.74 -17.77
N ILE A 41 6.10 -13.44 -18.56
CA ILE A 41 4.72 -13.83 -18.25
C ILE A 41 4.62 -15.36 -18.16
N PHE A 42 5.12 -16.07 -19.18
CA PHE A 42 5.11 -17.52 -19.22
C PHE A 42 5.84 -18.13 -18.02
N LEU A 43 7.02 -17.60 -17.66
CA LEU A 43 7.78 -18.07 -16.51
C LEU A 43 7.02 -17.86 -15.17
N ILE A 44 6.32 -16.74 -15.01
CA ILE A 44 5.52 -16.49 -13.80
C ILE A 44 4.35 -17.45 -13.74
N ILE A 45 3.58 -17.57 -14.82
CA ILE A 45 2.40 -18.46 -14.85
C ILE A 45 2.81 -19.92 -14.62
N THR A 46 3.84 -20.39 -15.31
CA THR A 46 4.34 -21.77 -15.15
C THR A 46 4.79 -22.02 -13.70
N SER A 47 5.45 -21.04 -13.08
CA SER A 47 5.89 -21.19 -11.69
C SER A 47 4.74 -21.13 -10.67
N ILE A 48 3.65 -20.43 -10.97
CA ILE A 48 2.41 -20.48 -10.15
C ILE A 48 1.83 -21.90 -10.21
N PHE A 49 1.69 -22.47 -11.40
CA PHE A 49 1.20 -23.84 -11.56
C PHE A 49 2.11 -24.85 -10.88
N LEU A 50 3.42 -24.70 -11.01
CA LEU A 50 4.37 -25.58 -10.32
C LEU A 50 4.24 -25.48 -8.80
N GLY A 51 4.08 -24.28 -8.25
CA GLY A 51 3.88 -24.09 -6.83
C GLY A 51 2.61 -24.78 -6.32
N TRP A 52 1.49 -24.65 -7.02
CA TRP A 52 0.26 -25.36 -6.69
C TRP A 52 0.40 -26.87 -6.86
N PHE A 53 1.05 -27.31 -7.92
CA PHE A 53 1.32 -28.74 -8.13
C PHE A 53 2.10 -29.35 -6.97
N LEU A 54 3.12 -28.66 -6.47
CA LEU A 54 3.89 -29.10 -5.30
C LEU A 54 3.01 -29.14 -4.03
N ILE A 55 2.16 -28.14 -3.81
CA ILE A 55 1.25 -28.11 -2.66
C ILE A 55 0.27 -29.29 -2.73
N TYR A 56 -0.41 -29.48 -3.86
CA TYR A 56 -1.34 -30.61 -4.04
C TYR A 56 -0.66 -31.98 -3.97
N GLY A 57 0.63 -32.05 -4.31
CA GLY A 57 1.41 -33.28 -4.17
C GLY A 57 1.85 -33.61 -2.74
N LEU A 58 1.84 -32.62 -1.85
CA LEU A 58 2.24 -32.80 -0.44
C LEU A 58 1.06 -33.11 0.47
N PHE A 59 -0.16 -32.81 0.08
CA PHE A 59 -1.38 -32.96 0.89
C PHE A 59 -2.36 -33.94 0.23
N THR A 60 -3.17 -34.60 1.05
CA THR A 60 -4.27 -35.43 0.58
C THR A 60 -5.41 -34.58 0.00
N SER A 61 -6.29 -35.19 -0.77
CA SER A 61 -7.48 -34.50 -1.29
C SER A 61 -8.39 -33.99 -0.15
N GLU A 62 -8.54 -34.76 0.92
CA GLU A 62 -9.34 -34.37 2.08
C GLU A 62 -8.75 -33.14 2.82
N GLU A 63 -7.43 -33.08 2.97
CA GLU A 63 -6.76 -31.93 3.56
C GLU A 63 -6.88 -30.67 2.69
N MET A 64 -6.81 -30.81 1.37
CA MET A 64 -6.98 -29.71 0.44
C MET A 64 -8.44 -29.21 0.42
N ASP A 65 -9.42 -30.09 0.48
CA ASP A 65 -10.83 -29.72 0.58
C ASP A 65 -11.09 -28.99 1.91
N ALA A 66 -10.56 -29.49 3.02
CA ALA A 66 -10.66 -28.83 4.31
C ALA A 66 -9.98 -27.46 4.30
N PHE A 67 -8.81 -27.32 3.65
CA PHE A 67 -8.14 -26.04 3.47
C PHE A 67 -9.03 -25.03 2.75
N TRP A 68 -9.64 -25.40 1.62
CA TRP A 68 -10.49 -24.49 0.87
C TRP A 68 -11.77 -24.12 1.62
N GLN A 69 -12.43 -25.09 2.25
CA GLN A 69 -13.64 -24.83 3.05
C GLN A 69 -13.34 -23.87 4.21
N ASN A 70 -12.28 -24.12 4.97
CA ASN A 70 -11.88 -23.24 6.07
C ASN A 70 -11.45 -21.86 5.58
N SER A 71 -10.78 -21.77 4.45
CA SER A 71 -10.35 -20.51 3.85
C SER A 71 -11.56 -19.65 3.44
N PHE A 72 -12.55 -20.23 2.78
CA PHE A 72 -13.80 -19.54 2.43
C PHE A 72 -14.60 -19.15 3.66
N LEU A 73 -14.65 -19.99 4.69
CA LEU A 73 -15.28 -19.67 5.95
C LEU A 73 -14.62 -18.45 6.62
N ILE A 74 -13.28 -18.44 6.72
CA ILE A 74 -12.52 -17.35 7.30
C ILE A 74 -12.79 -16.04 6.53
N ILE A 75 -12.74 -16.06 5.19
CA ILE A 75 -12.99 -14.87 4.37
C ILE A 75 -14.41 -14.34 4.58
N SER A 76 -15.41 -15.23 4.61
CA SER A 76 -16.82 -14.85 4.77
C SER A 76 -17.18 -14.36 6.16
N THR A 77 -16.42 -14.78 7.18
CA THR A 77 -16.67 -14.43 8.58
C THR A 77 -15.66 -13.43 9.16
N LEU A 78 -14.76 -12.90 8.33
CA LEU A 78 -13.67 -12.03 8.75
C LEU A 78 -14.15 -10.82 9.57
N GLU A 79 -15.26 -10.20 9.15
CA GLU A 79 -15.86 -9.05 9.85
C GLU A 79 -16.32 -9.42 11.25
N TYR A 80 -16.90 -10.60 11.43
CA TYR A 80 -17.38 -11.08 12.73
C TYR A 80 -16.24 -11.48 13.66
N ILE A 81 -15.19 -12.12 13.12
CA ILE A 81 -14.03 -12.58 13.90
C ILE A 81 -13.24 -11.41 14.46
N HIS A 82 -13.09 -10.33 13.70
CA HIS A 82 -12.24 -9.19 14.07
C HIS A 82 -13.00 -8.03 14.70
N GLY A 83 -14.33 -8.08 14.79
CA GLY A 83 -15.15 -7.03 15.41
C GLY A 83 -14.89 -5.66 14.75
N LEU A 84 -14.94 -5.63 13.42
CA LEU A 84 -14.45 -4.51 12.63
C LEU A 84 -15.31 -3.26 12.81
N ILE A 85 -14.79 -2.31 13.55
CA ILE A 85 -15.23 -0.91 13.47
C ILE A 85 -14.24 -0.21 12.55
N TYR A 86 -14.62 0.03 11.30
CA TYR A 86 -13.78 0.78 10.37
C TYR A 86 -13.55 2.19 10.90
N PRO A 87 -12.30 2.62 11.09
CA PRO A 87 -12.03 3.97 11.55
C PRO A 87 -12.48 4.96 10.46
N THR A 88 -13.29 5.93 10.84
CA THR A 88 -13.75 6.97 9.93
C THR A 88 -12.75 8.12 9.97
N PRO A 89 -12.01 8.41 8.89
CA PRO A 89 -11.11 9.54 8.83
C PRO A 89 -11.86 10.84 9.17
N PHE A 90 -11.18 11.76 9.86
CA PHE A 90 -11.69 13.04 10.36
C PHE A 90 -12.78 12.97 11.43
N LEU A 91 -13.51 11.86 11.53
CA LEU A 91 -14.59 11.69 12.51
C LEU A 91 -14.20 10.73 13.65
N SER A 92 -13.25 9.83 13.41
CA SER A 92 -12.81 8.87 14.42
C SER A 92 -12.05 9.57 15.54
N GLN A 93 -12.07 8.97 16.72
CA GLN A 93 -11.27 9.44 17.87
C GLN A 93 -9.77 9.20 17.63
N ASP A 94 -9.41 8.33 16.70
CA ASP A 94 -8.03 8.03 16.36
C ASP A 94 -7.56 8.86 15.13
N ALA A 95 -6.64 9.78 15.38
CA ALA A 95 -6.02 10.62 14.35
C ALA A 95 -5.20 9.81 13.32
N ARG A 96 -4.89 8.55 13.60
CA ARG A 96 -4.03 7.70 12.72
C ARG A 96 -4.70 7.38 11.40
N SER A 97 -6.01 7.15 11.39
CA SER A 97 -6.77 6.94 10.16
C SER A 97 -6.75 8.17 9.24
N THR A 98 -6.87 9.36 9.84
CA THR A 98 -6.78 10.62 9.09
C THR A 98 -5.38 10.85 8.53
N ARG A 99 -4.33 10.60 9.33
CA ARG A 99 -2.94 10.68 8.88
C ARG A 99 -2.66 9.70 7.74
N ALA A 100 -3.13 8.46 7.88
CA ALA A 100 -2.99 7.46 6.83
C ALA A 100 -3.65 7.92 5.52
N LEU A 101 -4.89 8.40 5.57
CA LEU A 101 -5.57 8.92 4.38
C LEU A 101 -4.79 10.07 3.75
N LEU A 102 -4.33 11.02 4.55
CA LEU A 102 -3.57 12.17 4.05
C LEU A 102 -2.28 11.75 3.34
N ILE A 103 -1.48 10.85 3.93
CA ILE A 103 -0.24 10.41 3.28
C ILE A 103 -0.50 9.66 1.97
N PHE A 104 -1.58 8.85 1.89
CA PHE A 104 -1.98 8.20 0.65
C PHE A 104 -2.39 9.23 -0.42
N LEU A 105 -3.25 10.19 -0.06
CA LEU A 105 -3.67 11.24 -1.00
C LEU A 105 -2.49 12.06 -1.51
N PHE A 106 -1.59 12.49 -0.61
CA PHE A 106 -0.41 13.26 -1.02
C PHE A 106 0.54 12.45 -1.90
N THR A 107 0.79 11.19 -1.56
CA THR A 107 1.62 10.31 -2.40
C THR A 107 1.00 10.13 -3.79
N GLY A 108 -0.31 9.93 -3.87
CA GLY A 108 -1.03 9.84 -5.14
C GLY A 108 -0.92 11.12 -5.97
N LEU A 109 -1.10 12.29 -5.34
CA LEU A 109 -0.91 13.58 -6.01
C LEU A 109 0.52 13.75 -6.52
N MET A 110 1.52 13.39 -5.72
CA MET A 110 2.93 13.44 -6.13
C MET A 110 3.21 12.54 -7.33
N ILE A 111 2.62 11.35 -7.40
CA ILE A 111 2.71 10.46 -8.56
C ILE A 111 2.10 11.12 -9.78
N ILE A 112 0.91 11.71 -9.68
CA ILE A 112 0.25 12.40 -10.79
C ILE A 112 1.14 13.52 -11.33
N PHE A 113 1.76 14.31 -10.46
CA PHE A 113 2.70 15.35 -10.87
C PHE A 113 3.97 14.78 -11.51
N ALA A 114 4.51 13.68 -10.96
CA ALA A 114 5.69 13.03 -11.50
C ALA A 114 5.44 12.42 -12.89
N VAL A 115 4.22 11.92 -13.15
CA VAL A 115 3.82 11.37 -14.46
C VAL A 115 3.81 12.45 -15.56
N ARG A 116 3.53 13.71 -15.23
CA ARG A 116 3.58 14.80 -16.21
C ARG A 116 4.97 15.04 -16.81
N ASP A 117 6.02 14.70 -16.05
CA ASP A 117 7.41 14.81 -16.47
C ASP A 117 7.97 13.49 -17.05
N LEU A 118 7.08 12.62 -17.50
CA LEU A 118 7.42 11.28 -17.96
C LEU A 118 8.28 11.36 -19.22
N ASN A 119 9.50 10.81 -19.12
CA ASN A 119 10.37 10.57 -20.24
C ASN A 119 10.91 9.14 -20.21
N LYS A 120 11.48 8.67 -21.32
CA LYS A 120 12.00 7.29 -21.41
C LYS A 120 13.00 6.94 -20.32
N LYS A 121 13.78 7.91 -19.82
CA LYS A 121 14.80 7.68 -18.79
C LYS A 121 14.20 7.41 -17.40
N ASN A 122 13.01 7.99 -17.13
CA ASN A 122 12.37 7.90 -15.81
C ASN A 122 11.24 6.87 -15.76
N LEU A 123 10.92 6.24 -16.89
CA LEU A 123 9.76 5.37 -17.04
C LEU A 123 9.79 4.20 -16.04
N ILE A 124 10.91 3.49 -15.94
CA ILE A 124 11.06 2.32 -15.05
C ILE A 124 10.88 2.73 -13.59
N PHE A 125 11.53 3.81 -13.18
CA PHE A 125 11.39 4.33 -11.82
C PHE A 125 9.93 4.66 -11.50
N LEU A 126 9.26 5.39 -12.39
CA LEU A 126 7.88 5.81 -12.16
C LEU A 126 6.91 4.64 -12.07
N ILE A 127 7.10 3.64 -12.93
CA ILE A 127 6.31 2.41 -12.88
C ILE A 127 6.54 1.66 -11.56
N SER A 128 7.80 1.56 -11.11
CA SER A 128 8.12 0.95 -9.82
C SER A 128 7.46 1.68 -8.66
N ILE A 129 7.44 3.01 -8.69
CA ILE A 129 6.77 3.82 -7.67
C ILE A 129 5.25 3.63 -7.70
N ILE A 130 4.63 3.60 -8.88
CA ILE A 130 3.19 3.33 -9.01
C ILE A 130 2.87 1.94 -8.46
N PHE A 131 3.68 0.93 -8.79
CA PHE A 131 3.51 -0.42 -8.28
C PHE A 131 3.61 -0.46 -6.74
N LEU A 132 4.64 0.18 -6.16
CA LEU A 132 4.81 0.26 -4.71
C LEU A 132 3.65 1.01 -4.03
N TYR A 133 3.12 2.04 -4.68
CA TYR A 133 1.97 2.77 -4.18
C TYR A 133 0.70 1.91 -4.17
N LEU A 134 0.43 1.19 -5.27
CA LEU A 134 -0.69 0.25 -5.34
C LEU A 134 -0.53 -0.89 -4.32
N ALA A 135 0.68 -1.42 -4.17
CA ALA A 135 1.00 -2.37 -3.11
C ALA A 135 0.67 -1.80 -1.72
N SER A 136 1.04 -0.55 -1.47
CA SER A 136 0.76 0.12 -0.20
C SER A 136 -0.75 0.24 0.08
N ILE A 137 -1.57 0.53 -0.93
CA ILE A 137 -3.03 0.57 -0.79
C ILE A 137 -3.58 -0.80 -0.41
N VAL A 138 -3.09 -1.85 -1.05
CA VAL A 138 -3.49 -3.24 -0.77
C VAL A 138 -3.11 -3.64 0.66
N PHE A 139 -1.88 -3.35 1.09
CA PHE A 139 -1.45 -3.61 2.46
C PHE A 139 -2.21 -2.77 3.49
N PHE A 140 -2.57 -1.54 3.15
CA PHE A 140 -3.38 -0.71 4.03
C PHE A 140 -4.77 -1.29 4.26
N ARG A 141 -5.38 -1.89 3.23
CA ARG A 141 -6.63 -2.62 3.35
C ARG A 141 -6.55 -3.73 4.41
N TYR A 142 -5.44 -4.47 4.45
CA TYR A 142 -5.20 -5.48 5.47
C TYR A 142 -5.18 -4.89 6.89
N GLY A 143 -4.55 -3.73 7.06
CA GLY A 143 -4.56 -3.01 8.35
C GLY A 143 -5.93 -2.51 8.77
N LEU A 144 -6.81 -2.20 7.81
CA LEU A 144 -8.20 -1.82 8.08
C LEU A 144 -9.04 -3.00 8.59
N SER A 145 -8.69 -4.24 8.24
CA SER A 145 -9.40 -5.43 8.73
C SER A 145 -9.25 -5.68 10.23
N ARG A 146 -8.26 -5.05 10.85
CA ARG A 146 -8.08 -5.01 12.30
C ARG A 146 -8.02 -3.55 12.74
N SER A 147 -9.16 -2.95 12.96
CA SER A 147 -9.33 -1.51 13.16
C SER A 147 -8.68 -0.91 14.41
N ASP A 148 -7.80 -1.65 15.08
CA ASP A 148 -7.01 -1.06 16.14
C ASP A 148 -5.91 -0.12 15.59
N SER A 149 -5.56 0.83 16.41
CA SER A 149 -4.63 1.89 16.07
C SER A 149 -3.21 1.39 15.72
N SER A 150 -2.81 0.23 16.22
CA SER A 150 -1.51 -0.37 15.94
C SER A 150 -1.45 -0.96 14.54
N HIS A 151 -2.48 -1.66 14.09
CA HIS A 151 -2.54 -2.24 12.75
C HIS A 151 -2.61 -1.16 11.66
N ILE A 152 -3.39 -0.10 11.86
CA ILE A 152 -3.42 1.05 10.95
C ILE A 152 -2.02 1.68 10.84
N ARG A 153 -1.31 1.83 11.96
CA ARG A 153 0.05 2.40 11.97
C ARG A 153 1.05 1.55 11.20
N ILE A 154 1.00 0.22 11.35
CA ILE A 154 1.90 -0.69 10.63
C ILE A 154 1.56 -0.69 9.14
N ALA A 155 0.29 -0.82 8.79
CA ALA A 155 -0.16 -0.90 7.41
C ALA A 155 0.14 0.38 6.62
N GLN A 156 -0.01 1.57 7.23
CA GLN A 156 0.37 2.82 6.58
C GLN A 156 1.88 2.95 6.35
N GLY A 157 2.70 2.17 7.05
CA GLY A 157 4.16 2.23 6.94
C GLY A 157 4.65 2.01 5.50
N PHE A 158 3.98 1.17 4.73
CA PHE A 158 4.36 0.86 3.36
C PHE A 158 4.25 2.05 2.40
N VAL A 159 3.31 2.98 2.59
CA VAL A 159 3.17 4.16 1.71
C VAL A 159 4.33 5.15 1.86
N TYR A 160 5.05 5.12 2.97
CA TYR A 160 6.23 5.96 3.13
C TYR A 160 7.36 5.60 2.17
N ILE A 161 7.43 4.36 1.68
CA ILE A 161 8.43 3.94 0.70
C ILE A 161 8.29 4.73 -0.61
N PRO A 162 7.16 4.68 -1.34
CA PRO A 162 6.97 5.49 -2.55
C PRO A 162 7.02 7.00 -2.24
N PHE A 163 6.51 7.45 -1.09
CA PHE A 163 6.54 8.85 -0.70
C PHE A 163 7.97 9.40 -0.60
N PHE A 164 8.83 8.80 0.22
CA PHE A 164 10.21 9.25 0.35
C PHE A 164 11.04 9.00 -0.90
N SER A 165 10.75 7.94 -1.67
CA SER A 165 11.41 7.71 -2.95
C SER A 165 11.12 8.82 -3.95
N LEU A 166 9.90 9.35 -3.99
CA LEU A 166 9.54 10.50 -4.83
C LEU A 166 10.24 11.78 -4.37
N ILE A 167 10.30 12.02 -3.06
CA ILE A 167 11.05 13.17 -2.50
C ILE A 167 12.52 13.08 -2.90
N LEU A 168 13.15 11.93 -2.66
CA LEU A 168 14.56 11.71 -2.99
C LEU A 168 14.81 11.88 -4.49
N TYR A 169 13.96 11.30 -5.33
CA TYR A 169 14.05 11.44 -6.77
C TYR A 169 13.97 12.90 -7.21
N SER A 170 13.02 13.68 -6.68
CA SER A 170 12.90 15.08 -7.03
C SER A 170 14.10 15.91 -6.58
N THR A 171 14.65 15.64 -5.40
CA THR A 171 15.85 16.30 -4.88
C THR A 171 17.11 15.95 -5.66
N LEU A 172 17.27 14.68 -6.06
CA LEU A 172 18.40 14.24 -6.89
C LEU A 172 18.30 14.79 -8.31
N LYS A 173 17.11 14.76 -8.90
CA LYS A 173 16.87 15.35 -10.22
C LYS A 173 17.20 16.84 -10.22
N SER A 174 16.91 17.54 -9.14
CA SER A 174 17.25 18.97 -8.99
C SER A 174 18.73 19.27 -8.99
N LYS A 175 19.56 18.36 -8.49
CA LYS A 175 21.04 18.50 -8.47
C LYS A 175 21.70 18.15 -9.81
N ILE A 176 21.08 17.26 -10.59
CA ILE A 176 21.64 16.78 -11.87
C ILE A 176 21.41 17.78 -13.00
N ILE A 177 20.41 18.63 -12.88
CA ILE A 177 20.08 19.61 -13.91
C ILE A 177 20.55 20.99 -13.44
N SER A 178 21.77 21.37 -13.86
CA SER A 178 22.38 22.67 -13.53
C SER A 178 21.57 23.92 -13.99
N ASN A 179 20.54 23.74 -14.81
CA ASN A 179 19.61 24.80 -15.26
C ASN A 179 18.33 24.86 -14.39
N PHE A 180 18.40 24.33 -13.18
CA PHE A 180 17.21 24.11 -12.35
C PHE A 180 16.67 25.36 -11.66
N PHE A 181 17.42 26.45 -11.65
CA PHE A 181 16.95 27.71 -11.06
C PHE A 181 15.70 28.27 -11.74
N ASP A 182 15.45 27.92 -13.00
CA ASP A 182 14.23 28.32 -13.72
C ASP A 182 13.00 27.46 -13.40
N ASN A 183 13.18 26.25 -12.86
CA ASN A 183 12.10 25.33 -12.47
C ASN A 183 11.79 25.30 -10.97
N LEU A 184 12.08 26.38 -10.25
CA LEU A 184 11.71 26.60 -8.85
C LEU A 184 10.23 26.34 -8.52
N LYS A 185 9.35 26.37 -9.55
CA LYS A 185 7.91 26.07 -9.35
C LYS A 185 7.66 24.67 -8.83
N ILE A 186 8.30 23.63 -9.39
CA ILE A 186 8.06 22.23 -8.98
C ILE A 186 8.58 21.95 -7.57
N ILE A 187 9.78 22.47 -7.24
CA ILE A 187 10.32 22.33 -5.88
C ILE A 187 9.47 23.11 -4.87
N LYS A 188 9.04 24.32 -5.19
CA LYS A 188 8.17 25.11 -4.32
C LYS A 188 6.83 24.39 -4.09
N ILE A 189 6.23 23.82 -5.14
CA ILE A 189 5.00 23.02 -5.02
C ILE A 189 5.28 21.80 -4.13
N PHE A 190 6.40 21.13 -4.31
CA PHE A 190 6.75 19.92 -3.57
C PHE A 190 7.03 20.21 -2.09
N ILE A 191 7.85 21.22 -1.80
CA ILE A 191 8.11 21.69 -0.43
C ILE A 191 6.82 22.25 0.19
N GLY A 192 6.05 23.02 -0.57
CA GLY A 192 4.74 23.52 -0.12
C GLY A 192 3.78 22.40 0.22
N SER A 193 3.70 21.36 -0.61
CA SER A 193 2.87 20.17 -0.35
C SER A 193 3.33 19.42 0.90
N LEU A 194 4.64 19.26 1.09
CA LEU A 194 5.21 18.63 2.27
C LEU A 194 4.91 19.43 3.53
N LEU A 195 5.07 20.76 3.48
CA LEU A 195 4.76 21.65 4.61
C LEU A 195 3.27 21.62 4.94
N ILE A 196 2.39 21.64 3.94
CA ILE A 196 0.94 21.51 4.13
C ILE A 196 0.60 20.16 4.76
N LEU A 197 1.23 19.07 4.32
CA LEU A 197 1.05 17.74 4.89
C LEU A 197 1.47 17.71 6.36
N LEU A 198 2.67 18.21 6.67
CA LEU A 198 3.19 18.27 8.04
C LEU A 198 2.29 19.13 8.93
N PHE A 199 1.82 20.28 8.42
CA PHE A 199 0.90 21.15 9.11
C PHE A 199 -0.45 20.46 9.34
N ALA A 200 -1.02 19.81 8.33
CA ALA A 200 -2.27 19.07 8.44
C ALA A 200 -2.17 17.93 9.47
N ILE A 201 -1.06 17.18 9.47
CA ILE A 201 -0.80 16.12 10.45
C ILE A 201 -0.74 16.72 11.87
N SER A 202 0.01 17.80 12.06
CA SER A 202 0.14 18.47 13.37
C SER A 202 -1.19 19.06 13.84
N PHE A 203 -1.96 19.64 12.93
CA PHE A 203 -3.27 20.20 13.25
C PHE A 203 -4.28 19.14 13.67
N VAL A 204 -4.30 18.01 12.97
CA VAL A 204 -5.15 16.85 13.31
C VAL A 204 -4.77 16.34 14.70
N GLU A 205 -3.49 16.15 14.97
CA GLU A 205 -2.99 15.67 16.26
C GLU A 205 -3.39 16.60 17.41
N LYS A 206 -3.17 17.90 17.27
CA LYS A 206 -3.54 18.92 18.25
C LYS A 206 -5.05 18.99 18.50
N ARG A 207 -5.86 18.83 17.46
CA ARG A 207 -7.33 18.83 17.59
C ARG A 207 -7.84 17.63 18.40
N TYR A 208 -7.20 16.46 18.25
CA TYR A 208 -7.57 15.28 19.02
C TYR A 208 -7.12 15.35 20.46
N GLU A 209 -5.93 15.88 20.74
CA GLU A 209 -5.47 16.13 22.10
C GLU A 209 -6.35 17.12 22.85
N SER A 210 -6.76 18.22 22.21
CA SER A 210 -7.64 19.21 22.83
C SER A 210 -9.02 18.64 23.18
N LYS A 211 -9.59 17.76 22.35
CA LYS A 211 -10.86 17.08 22.66
C LYS A 211 -10.73 16.11 23.84
N ASN A 212 -9.62 15.39 23.94
CA ASN A 212 -9.37 14.50 25.07
C ASN A 212 -9.22 15.27 26.37
N ILE A 213 -8.52 16.40 26.38
CA ILE A 213 -8.38 17.26 27.55
C ILE A 213 -9.76 17.81 27.97
N LEU A 214 -10.58 18.25 27.01
CA LEU A 214 -11.93 18.74 27.32
C LEU A 214 -12.85 17.65 27.88
N ASN A 215 -12.72 16.43 27.43
CA ASN A 215 -13.47 15.30 27.98
C ASN A 215 -13.00 14.93 29.39
N ILE A 216 -11.70 14.96 29.66
CA ILE A 216 -11.13 14.71 30.99
C ILE A 216 -11.62 15.80 31.99
N LEU A 217 -11.71 17.05 31.57
CA LEU A 217 -12.20 18.13 32.37
C LEU A 217 -13.71 18.04 32.67
N LYS A 218 -14.49 17.45 31.74
CA LYS A 218 -15.95 17.23 31.96
C LYS A 218 -16.26 16.09 32.91
N PHE A 219 -15.32 15.13 33.08
CA PHE A 219 -15.50 14.03 34.05
C PHE A 219 -15.09 14.39 35.48
N LYS A 220 -14.55 15.58 35.71
CA LYS A 220 -14.16 16.07 37.06
C LYS A 220 -15.20 17.00 37.73
N ASN A 221 -16.32 17.26 37.07
CA ASN A 221 -17.48 17.95 37.62
C ASN A 221 -18.66 16.97 37.70
#